data_6a67883b6bd734f4b4e7cd4849ebce09
#
_entry.id   6a67883b6bd734f4b4e7cd4849ebce09
#
_cell.length_a   1.000
_cell.length_b   1.000
_cell.length_c   1.000
_cell.angle_alpha   90.00
_cell.angle_beta   90.00
_cell.angle_gamma   90.00
#
_symmetry.space_group_name_H-M   'P 1'
#
loop_
_entity.id
_entity.type
_entity.pdbx_description
1 polymer ?
#
loop_
_entity_poly.entity_id
_entity_poly.type
_entity_poly.pdbx_seq_one_letter_code
_entity_poly.pdbx_strand_id
1 'polypeptide(L)'
;FSIIFSFNSQRFPTIPLGNFSLEWYLKIFNDAEIWQAAINSVIVSSITCLIATFLGFCTAYSDYRYRFKFKGIYLALVLLPPTIPLIILALAMLAWLSKIGMSGQLWSIICAHSVLTAPFAMAIIRLRLNQMDPDLEAASWNLGGSEWATMRNVIIPYCKPAIISLSLIH
;
A
#
# COMPACT_ATOMS: atom_id res chain seq x y z
N PHE A 1 2.78 7.05 25.49
CA PHE A 1 2.95 8.47 25.89
C PHE A 1 1.93 9.36 25.20
N SER A 2 1.77 9.34 23.86
CA SER A 2 0.83 10.21 23.11
C SER A 2 -0.62 10.14 23.65
N ILE A 3 -1.11 8.95 24.00
CA ILE A 3 -2.47 8.76 24.55
C ILE A 3 -2.64 9.50 25.88
N ILE A 4 -1.62 9.47 26.75
CA ILE A 4 -1.70 10.14 28.07
C ILE A 4 -1.68 11.66 27.87
N PHE A 5 -0.83 12.17 26.98
CA PHE A 5 -0.75 13.60 26.68
C PHE A 5 -1.98 14.15 25.97
N SER A 6 -2.74 13.31 25.25
CA SER A 6 -3.96 13.76 24.58
C SER A 6 -5.07 14.21 25.55
N PHE A 7 -5.01 13.77 26.80
CA PHE A 7 -5.94 14.20 27.86
C PHE A 7 -5.43 15.38 28.70
N ASN A 8 -4.27 15.94 28.36
CA ASN A 8 -3.73 17.09 29.08
C ASN A 8 -4.40 18.38 28.61
N SER A 9 -4.84 19.24 29.55
CA SER A 9 -5.42 20.55 29.28
C SER A 9 -4.42 21.54 28.65
N GLN A 10 -3.13 21.31 28.82
CA GLN A 10 -2.09 22.19 28.29
C GLN A 10 -1.83 21.94 26.81
N ARG A 11 -1.53 23.03 26.07
CA ARG A 11 -1.26 22.96 24.62
C ARG A 11 0.02 22.18 24.28
N PHE A 12 0.99 22.16 25.17
CA PHE A 12 2.24 21.44 24.97
C PHE A 12 2.36 20.29 25.96
N PRO A 13 2.99 19.18 25.56
CA PRO A 13 3.25 18.06 26.46
C PRO A 13 4.31 18.46 27.51
N THR A 14 3.86 18.82 28.69
CA THR A 14 4.72 19.23 29.83
C THR A 14 4.57 18.24 30.97
N ILE A 15 5.63 18.10 31.76
CA ILE A 15 5.64 17.35 33.03
C ILE A 15 5.93 18.35 34.17
N PRO A 16 5.08 18.41 35.21
CA PRO A 16 3.92 17.56 35.47
C PRO A 16 2.75 17.80 34.53
N LEU A 17 1.94 16.73 34.32
CA LEU A 17 0.71 16.82 33.53
C LEU A 17 -0.25 17.85 34.16
N GLY A 18 -0.88 18.64 33.32
CA GLY A 18 -1.98 19.52 33.76
C GLY A 18 -3.26 18.74 34.12
N ASN A 19 -4.36 19.45 34.23
CA ASN A 19 -5.65 18.83 34.54
C ASN A 19 -6.11 17.93 33.38
N PHE A 20 -6.84 16.86 33.71
CA PHE A 20 -7.50 16.02 32.72
C PHE A 20 -8.55 16.82 31.97
N SER A 21 -8.50 16.81 30.63
CA SER A 21 -9.42 17.54 29.75
C SER A 21 -9.71 16.77 28.47
N LEU A 22 -10.94 16.85 28.00
CA LEU A 22 -11.40 16.34 26.69
C LEU A 22 -11.55 17.47 25.66
N GLU A 23 -11.11 18.68 26.00
CA GLU A 23 -11.29 19.86 25.15
C GLU A 23 -10.71 19.69 23.74
N TRP A 24 -9.56 19.05 23.63
CA TRP A 24 -8.92 18.79 22.33
C TRP A 24 -9.75 17.84 21.46
N TYR A 25 -10.40 16.84 22.04
CA TYR A 25 -11.28 15.94 21.32
C TYR A 25 -12.52 16.68 20.81
N LEU A 26 -13.13 17.52 21.66
CA LEU A 26 -14.28 18.33 21.24
C LEU A 26 -13.90 19.33 20.12
N LYS A 27 -12.71 19.92 20.17
CA LYS A 27 -12.21 20.78 19.11
C LYS A 27 -12.05 20.02 17.80
N ILE A 28 -11.41 18.83 17.82
CA ILE A 28 -11.23 17.98 16.65
C ILE A 28 -12.58 17.60 16.03
N PHE A 29 -13.55 17.19 16.84
CA PHE A 29 -14.87 16.79 16.34
C PHE A 29 -15.65 17.94 15.69
N ASN A 30 -15.40 19.18 16.08
CA ASN A 30 -16.06 20.37 15.54
C ASN A 30 -15.25 21.06 14.43
N ASP A 31 -14.07 20.57 14.08
CA ASP A 31 -13.19 21.17 13.08
C ASP A 31 -13.40 20.53 11.71
N ALA A 32 -14.02 21.27 10.80
CA ALA A 32 -14.31 20.81 9.45
C ALA A 32 -13.03 20.54 8.62
N GLU A 33 -11.93 21.26 8.86
CA GLU A 33 -10.67 21.07 8.14
C GLU A 33 -10.04 19.72 8.49
N ILE A 34 -10.10 19.34 9.77
CA ILE A 34 -9.61 18.05 10.24
C ILE A 34 -10.41 16.90 9.62
N TRP A 35 -11.74 17.03 9.58
CA TRP A 35 -12.59 16.02 8.93
C TRP A 35 -12.32 15.91 7.42
N GLN A 36 -12.14 17.03 6.74
CA GLN A 36 -11.77 17.02 5.31
C GLN A 36 -10.42 16.34 5.09
N ALA A 37 -9.42 16.63 5.93
CA ALA A 37 -8.12 15.98 5.88
C ALA A 37 -8.20 14.46 6.15
N ALA A 38 -9.02 14.05 7.11
CA ALA A 38 -9.26 12.64 7.42
C ALA A 38 -9.91 11.91 6.24
N ILE A 39 -10.94 12.50 5.63
CA ILE A 39 -11.61 11.94 4.45
C ILE A 39 -10.61 11.80 3.29
N ASN A 40 -9.84 12.85 3.00
CA ASN A 40 -8.82 12.81 1.96
C ASN A 40 -7.79 11.70 2.22
N SER A 41 -7.36 11.51 3.46
CA SER A 41 -6.43 10.46 3.86
C SER A 41 -7.02 9.05 3.61
N VAL A 42 -8.31 8.85 3.96
CA VAL A 42 -8.99 7.57 3.70
C VAL A 42 -9.14 7.32 2.20
N ILE A 43 -9.47 8.33 1.41
CA ILE A 43 -9.56 8.21 -0.06
C ILE A 43 -8.21 7.85 -0.65
N VAL A 44 -7.16 8.59 -0.29
CA VAL A 44 -5.80 8.37 -0.81
C VAL A 44 -5.31 6.97 -0.43
N SER A 45 -5.41 6.58 0.83
CA SER A 45 -4.94 5.27 1.29
C SER A 45 -5.71 4.12 0.63
N SER A 46 -7.04 4.23 0.51
CA SER A 46 -7.88 3.20 -0.11
C SER A 46 -7.53 3.00 -1.59
N ILE A 47 -7.42 4.08 -2.35
CA ILE A 47 -7.10 4.01 -3.79
C ILE A 47 -5.65 3.52 -3.98
N THR A 48 -4.71 4.03 -3.19
CA THR A 48 -3.30 3.58 -3.23
C THR A 48 -3.21 2.08 -2.92
N CYS A 49 -3.90 1.60 -1.90
CA CYS A 49 -3.93 0.18 -1.54
C CYS A 49 -4.41 -0.69 -2.71
N LEU A 50 -5.52 -0.29 -3.37
CA LEU A 50 -6.05 -1.02 -4.53
C LEU A 50 -5.06 -1.06 -5.69
N ILE A 51 -4.49 0.11 -6.06
CA ILE A 51 -3.52 0.21 -7.16
C ILE A 51 -2.25 -0.58 -6.84
N ALA A 52 -1.67 -0.39 -5.66
CA ALA A 52 -0.44 -1.05 -5.25
C ALA A 52 -0.61 -2.58 -5.16
N THR A 53 -1.74 -3.05 -4.63
CA THR A 53 -2.06 -4.48 -4.56
C THR A 53 -2.25 -5.08 -5.94
N PHE A 54 -2.96 -4.39 -6.83
CA PHE A 54 -3.15 -4.84 -8.22
C PHE A 54 -1.82 -4.93 -8.97
N LEU A 55 -1.01 -3.87 -8.94
CA LEU A 55 0.30 -3.85 -9.58
C LEU A 55 1.25 -4.89 -8.97
N GLY A 56 1.26 -4.99 -7.65
CA GLY A 56 2.06 -5.97 -6.91
C GLY A 56 1.66 -7.41 -7.25
N PHE A 57 0.34 -7.69 -7.34
CA PHE A 57 -0.15 -9.00 -7.73
C PHE A 57 0.23 -9.35 -9.17
N CYS A 58 -0.02 -8.45 -10.12
CA CYS A 58 0.35 -8.67 -11.52
C CYS A 58 1.86 -8.94 -11.68
N THR A 59 2.68 -8.18 -10.96
CA THR A 59 4.14 -8.32 -11.00
C THR A 59 4.60 -9.62 -10.36
N ALA A 60 4.08 -9.95 -9.17
CA ALA A 60 4.42 -11.18 -8.46
C ALA A 60 3.97 -12.43 -9.24
N TYR A 61 2.76 -12.39 -9.82
CA TYR A 61 2.24 -13.46 -10.65
C TYR A 61 3.06 -13.65 -11.92
N SER A 62 3.44 -12.56 -12.59
CA SER A 62 4.31 -12.61 -13.77
C SER A 62 5.66 -13.23 -13.44
N ASP A 63 6.24 -12.88 -12.30
CA ASP A 63 7.49 -13.49 -11.82
C ASP A 63 7.33 -14.98 -11.48
N TYR A 64 6.24 -15.35 -10.84
CA TYR A 64 5.93 -16.73 -10.47
C TYR A 64 5.71 -17.61 -11.72
N ARG A 65 4.86 -17.14 -12.65
CA ARG A 65 4.35 -17.95 -13.76
C ARG A 65 5.27 -18.01 -14.98
N TYR A 66 5.89 -16.88 -15.34
CA TYR A 66 6.58 -16.76 -16.63
C TYR A 66 8.11 -16.78 -16.47
N ARG A 67 8.77 -17.42 -17.45
CA ARG A 67 10.22 -17.38 -17.62
C ARG A 67 10.52 -16.58 -18.88
N PHE A 68 11.20 -15.44 -18.76
CA PHE A 68 11.57 -14.57 -19.87
C PHE A 68 12.99 -14.03 -19.72
N LYS A 69 13.62 -13.68 -20.86
CA LYS A 69 15.06 -13.39 -20.97
C LYS A 69 15.54 -12.26 -20.04
N PHE A 70 14.71 -11.23 -19.81
CA PHE A 70 15.09 -10.04 -19.04
C PHE A 70 14.42 -9.99 -17.66
N LYS A 71 14.01 -11.14 -17.12
CA LYS A 71 13.33 -11.24 -15.83
C LYS A 71 14.11 -10.59 -14.69
N GLY A 72 15.44 -10.72 -14.65
CA GLY A 72 16.27 -10.08 -13.63
C GLY A 72 16.23 -8.56 -13.68
N ILE A 73 16.28 -7.97 -14.88
CA ILE A 73 16.18 -6.52 -15.06
C ILE A 73 14.79 -6.03 -14.67
N TYR A 74 13.74 -6.76 -15.09
CA TYR A 74 12.36 -6.45 -14.68
C TYR A 74 12.20 -6.39 -13.17
N LEU A 75 12.68 -7.40 -12.44
CA LEU A 75 12.62 -7.43 -10.99
C LEU A 75 13.44 -6.32 -10.34
N ALA A 76 14.63 -6.03 -10.88
CA ALA A 76 15.46 -4.94 -10.40
C ALA A 76 14.77 -3.59 -10.55
N LEU A 77 14.11 -3.33 -11.67
CA LEU A 77 13.35 -2.09 -11.90
C LEU A 77 12.13 -1.97 -10.95
N VAL A 78 11.40 -3.06 -10.73
CA VAL A 78 10.24 -3.06 -9.83
C VAL A 78 10.66 -2.81 -8.38
N LEU A 79 11.79 -3.39 -7.95
CA LEU A 79 12.29 -3.25 -6.58
C LEU A 79 13.17 -2.02 -6.36
N LEU A 80 13.41 -1.23 -7.41
CA LEU A 80 14.26 -0.02 -7.33
C LEU A 80 13.68 1.06 -6.40
N PRO A 81 12.37 1.43 -6.43
CA PRO A 81 11.86 2.55 -5.66
C PRO A 81 12.15 2.48 -4.15
N PRO A 82 11.98 1.34 -3.45
CA PRO A 82 12.30 1.24 -2.03
C PRO A 82 13.80 1.35 -1.69
N THR A 83 14.68 1.22 -2.67
CA THR A 83 16.14 1.34 -2.46
C THR A 83 16.61 2.79 -2.47
N ILE A 84 15.78 3.70 -2.98
CA ILE A 84 16.06 5.14 -3.02
C ILE A 84 15.67 5.75 -1.67
N PRO A 85 16.52 6.60 -1.05
CA PRO A 85 16.13 7.32 0.16
C PRO A 85 14.80 8.05 -0.02
N LEU A 86 13.87 7.86 0.92
CA LEU A 86 12.48 8.33 0.80
C LEU A 86 12.36 9.82 0.45
N ILE A 87 13.21 10.67 1.06
CA ILE A 87 13.21 12.12 0.78
C ILE A 87 13.59 12.41 -0.67
N ILE A 88 14.58 11.70 -1.21
CA ILE A 88 15.02 11.87 -2.60
C ILE A 88 13.91 11.43 -3.56
N LEU A 89 13.31 10.29 -3.30
CA LEU A 89 12.19 9.79 -4.10
C LEU A 89 11.00 10.77 -4.06
N ALA A 90 10.65 11.27 -2.87
CA ALA A 90 9.54 12.23 -2.71
C ALA A 90 9.79 13.53 -3.49
N LEU A 91 11.00 14.10 -3.42
CA LEU A 91 11.35 15.31 -4.17
C LEU A 91 11.37 15.07 -5.68
N ALA A 92 11.88 13.93 -6.13
CA ALA A 92 11.87 13.54 -7.55
C ALA A 92 10.44 13.39 -8.08
N MET A 93 9.56 12.71 -7.32
CA MET A 93 8.15 12.56 -7.67
C MET A 93 7.42 13.90 -7.69
N LEU A 94 7.66 14.78 -6.71
CA LEU A 94 7.09 16.12 -6.67
C LEU A 94 7.50 16.92 -7.90
N ALA A 95 8.80 16.94 -8.23
CA ALA A 95 9.33 17.67 -9.39
C ALA A 95 8.75 17.14 -10.71
N TRP A 96 8.66 15.80 -10.84
CA TRP A 96 8.13 15.17 -12.06
C TRP A 96 6.64 15.43 -12.22
N LEU A 97 5.84 15.22 -11.16
CA LEU A 97 4.38 15.45 -11.17
C LEU A 97 4.04 16.92 -11.38
N SER A 98 4.86 17.85 -10.86
CA SER A 98 4.70 19.28 -11.14
C SER A 98 4.89 19.62 -12.62
N LYS A 99 5.87 18.99 -13.30
CA LYS A 99 6.11 19.21 -14.74
C LYS A 99 4.92 18.79 -15.62
N ILE A 100 4.17 17.78 -15.19
CA ILE A 100 2.97 17.30 -15.92
C ILE A 100 1.68 17.94 -15.41
N GLY A 101 1.77 18.99 -14.57
CA GLY A 101 0.62 19.75 -14.11
C GLY A 101 -0.24 19.06 -13.04
N MET A 102 0.27 18.02 -12.38
CA MET A 102 -0.45 17.26 -11.34
C MET A 102 -0.16 17.74 -9.92
N SER A 103 0.59 18.82 -9.73
CA SER A 103 0.93 19.33 -8.39
C SER A 103 -0.31 19.78 -7.62
N GLY A 104 -0.35 19.47 -6.32
CA GLY A 104 -1.44 19.87 -5.41
C GLY A 104 -2.74 19.06 -5.55
N GLN A 105 -2.77 18.03 -6.38
CA GLN A 105 -3.93 17.16 -6.55
C GLN A 105 -3.79 15.88 -5.72
N LEU A 106 -4.92 15.31 -5.26
CA LEU A 106 -4.92 14.02 -4.53
C LEU A 106 -4.31 12.89 -5.38
N TRP A 107 -4.49 12.92 -6.69
CA TRP A 107 -3.92 11.93 -7.60
C TRP A 107 -2.38 11.92 -7.59
N SER A 108 -1.74 13.06 -7.35
CA SER A 108 -0.27 13.14 -7.22
C SER A 108 0.21 12.32 -6.03
N ILE A 109 -0.50 12.42 -4.91
CA ILE A 109 -0.19 11.69 -3.69
C ILE A 109 -0.41 10.19 -3.91
N ILE A 110 -1.55 9.82 -4.53
CA ILE A 110 -1.88 8.42 -4.86
C ILE A 110 -0.79 7.81 -5.76
N CYS A 111 -0.38 8.52 -6.82
CA CYS A 111 0.68 8.04 -7.71
C CYS A 111 2.01 7.85 -6.96
N ALA A 112 2.46 8.84 -6.18
CA ALA A 112 3.71 8.78 -5.44
C ALA A 112 3.72 7.63 -4.42
N HIS A 113 2.64 7.47 -3.67
CA HIS A 113 2.47 6.36 -2.72
C HIS A 113 2.44 5.01 -3.44
N SER A 114 1.73 4.89 -4.57
CA SER A 114 1.65 3.64 -5.33
C SER A 114 3.01 3.18 -5.84
N VAL A 115 3.87 4.10 -6.30
CA VAL A 115 5.24 3.79 -6.73
C VAL A 115 6.07 3.21 -5.59
N LEU A 116 5.92 3.76 -4.38
CA LEU A 116 6.65 3.29 -3.20
C LEU A 116 6.12 1.94 -2.68
N THR A 117 4.80 1.75 -2.69
CA THR A 117 4.13 0.64 -1.99
C THR A 117 3.90 -0.60 -2.86
N ALA A 118 3.79 -0.45 -4.19
CA ALA A 118 3.63 -1.59 -5.09
C ALA A 118 4.77 -2.63 -5.01
N PRO A 119 6.05 -2.26 -4.85
CA PRO A 119 7.13 -3.23 -4.62
C PRO A 119 6.97 -4.06 -3.36
N PHE A 120 6.48 -3.46 -2.27
CA PHE A 120 6.20 -4.21 -1.02
C PHE A 120 5.04 -5.17 -1.20
N ALA A 121 3.98 -4.73 -1.90
CA ALA A 121 2.86 -5.60 -2.26
C ALA A 121 3.33 -6.79 -3.11
N MET A 122 4.17 -6.54 -4.12
CA MET A 122 4.79 -7.58 -4.93
C MET A 122 5.59 -8.57 -4.09
N ALA A 123 6.43 -8.09 -3.17
CA ALA A 123 7.27 -8.95 -2.34
C ALA A 123 6.45 -9.90 -1.45
N ILE A 124 5.40 -9.38 -0.80
CA ILE A 124 4.52 -10.17 0.09
C ILE A 124 3.73 -11.21 -0.71
N ILE A 125 3.15 -10.82 -1.86
CA ILE A 125 2.39 -11.74 -2.70
C ILE A 125 3.31 -12.80 -3.32
N ARG A 126 4.50 -12.41 -3.78
CA ARG A 126 5.52 -13.33 -4.28
C ARG A 126 5.93 -14.38 -3.24
N LEU A 127 6.16 -13.94 -2.00
CA LEU A 127 6.47 -14.85 -0.90
C LEU A 127 5.35 -15.88 -0.71
N ARG A 128 4.10 -15.44 -0.79
CA ARG A 128 2.95 -16.32 -0.66
C ARG A 128 2.84 -17.30 -1.83
N LEU A 129 3.02 -16.84 -3.07
CA LEU A 129 2.99 -17.68 -4.27
C LEU A 129 4.09 -18.75 -4.26
N ASN A 130 5.29 -18.42 -3.79
CA ASN A 130 6.38 -19.36 -3.68
C ASN A 130 6.16 -20.48 -2.64
N GLN A 131 5.20 -20.31 -1.74
CA GLN A 131 4.80 -21.32 -0.75
C GLN A 131 3.63 -22.19 -1.23
N MET A 132 3.07 -21.86 -2.41
CA MET A 132 1.93 -22.60 -2.96
C MET A 132 2.42 -23.97 -3.49
N ASP A 133 1.67 -25.01 -3.13
CA ASP A 133 1.92 -26.36 -3.66
C ASP A 133 1.59 -26.37 -5.17
N PRO A 134 2.56 -26.75 -6.03
CA PRO A 134 2.33 -26.85 -7.48
C PRO A 134 1.18 -27.80 -7.86
N ASP A 135 0.88 -28.80 -7.03
CA ASP A 135 -0.17 -29.76 -7.27
C ASP A 135 -1.58 -29.14 -7.23
N LEU A 136 -1.74 -27.98 -6.59
CA LEU A 136 -3.01 -27.26 -6.58
C LEU A 136 -3.37 -26.74 -7.99
N GLU A 137 -2.40 -26.24 -8.75
CA GLU A 137 -2.64 -25.83 -10.15
C GLU A 137 -2.86 -27.05 -11.04
N ALA A 138 -2.04 -28.11 -10.87
CA ALA A 138 -2.19 -29.34 -11.62
C ALA A 138 -3.56 -29.98 -11.39
N ALA A 139 -4.06 -30.02 -10.16
CA ALA A 139 -5.40 -30.51 -9.84
C ALA A 139 -6.50 -29.69 -10.53
N SER A 140 -6.37 -28.36 -10.58
CA SER A 140 -7.33 -27.51 -11.29
C SER A 140 -7.38 -27.84 -12.79
N TRP A 141 -6.23 -28.06 -13.40
CA TRP A 141 -6.16 -28.40 -14.84
C TRP A 141 -6.69 -29.80 -15.13
N ASN A 142 -6.41 -30.77 -14.27
CA ASN A 142 -6.95 -32.12 -14.38
C ASN A 142 -8.47 -32.17 -14.29
N LEU A 143 -9.07 -31.20 -13.57
CA LEU A 143 -10.52 -30.99 -13.50
C LEU A 143 -11.08 -30.17 -14.68
N GLY A 144 -10.27 -29.86 -15.70
CA GLY A 144 -10.69 -29.10 -16.88
C GLY A 144 -10.67 -27.57 -16.67
N GLY A 145 -10.06 -27.08 -15.63
CA GLY A 145 -9.92 -25.64 -15.36
C GLY A 145 -9.03 -24.96 -16.39
N SER A 146 -9.50 -23.84 -16.97
CA SER A 146 -8.66 -22.97 -17.80
C SER A 146 -7.67 -22.18 -16.93
N GLU A 147 -6.66 -21.55 -17.55
CA GLU A 147 -5.70 -20.66 -16.82
C GLU A 147 -6.43 -19.56 -16.02
N TRP A 148 -7.46 -18.95 -16.59
CA TRP A 148 -8.29 -17.96 -15.90
C TRP A 148 -9.09 -18.54 -14.76
N ALA A 149 -9.68 -19.73 -14.94
CA ALA A 149 -10.40 -20.43 -13.88
C ALA A 149 -9.45 -20.80 -12.71
N THR A 150 -8.26 -21.29 -13.01
CA THR A 150 -7.21 -21.59 -12.02
C THR A 150 -6.77 -20.32 -11.29
N MET A 151 -6.54 -19.21 -12.01
CA MET A 151 -6.20 -17.94 -11.38
C MET A 151 -7.29 -17.49 -10.40
N ARG A 152 -8.55 -17.50 -10.84
CA ARG A 152 -9.68 -16.98 -10.04
C ARG A 152 -10.03 -17.89 -8.86
N ASN A 153 -9.97 -19.21 -9.04
CA ASN A 153 -10.52 -20.18 -8.07
C ASN A 153 -9.43 -20.79 -7.17
N VAL A 154 -8.14 -20.72 -7.55
CA VAL A 154 -7.03 -21.30 -6.80
C VAL A 154 -6.05 -20.19 -6.36
N ILE A 155 -5.47 -19.46 -7.31
CA ILE A 155 -4.34 -18.56 -7.03
C ILE A 155 -4.79 -17.33 -6.23
N ILE A 156 -5.82 -16.62 -6.68
CA ILE A 156 -6.33 -15.43 -5.97
C ILE A 156 -6.82 -15.79 -4.57
N PRO A 157 -7.65 -16.83 -4.35
CA PRO A 157 -8.04 -17.26 -3.01
C PRO A 157 -6.86 -17.66 -2.13
N TYR A 158 -5.86 -18.34 -2.68
CA TYR A 158 -4.64 -18.69 -1.94
C TYR A 158 -3.85 -17.45 -1.50
N CYS A 159 -3.79 -16.41 -2.33
CA CYS A 159 -3.13 -15.15 -2.03
C CYS A 159 -3.98 -14.21 -1.15
N LYS A 160 -5.27 -14.49 -0.92
CA LYS A 160 -6.20 -13.63 -0.19
C LYS A 160 -5.67 -13.15 1.17
N PRO A 161 -5.03 -13.99 2.02
CA PRO A 161 -4.47 -13.52 3.29
C PRO A 161 -3.36 -12.48 3.09
N ALA A 162 -2.50 -12.67 2.08
CA ALA A 162 -1.46 -11.72 1.73
C ALA A 162 -2.06 -10.39 1.21
N ILE A 163 -3.08 -10.47 0.36
CA ILE A 163 -3.81 -9.31 -0.17
C ILE A 163 -4.47 -8.52 0.95
N ILE A 164 -5.13 -9.19 1.90
CA ILE A 164 -5.76 -8.52 3.05
C ILE A 164 -4.71 -7.88 3.95
N SER A 165 -3.58 -8.55 4.22
CA SER A 165 -2.52 -7.97 5.06
C SER A 165 -1.95 -6.67 4.47
N LEU A 166 -1.95 -6.53 3.14
CA LEU A 166 -1.50 -5.31 2.46
C LEU A 166 -2.39 -4.10 2.74
N SER A 167 -3.69 -4.31 2.99
CA SER A 167 -4.61 -3.23 3.36
C SER A 167 -4.30 -2.62 4.73
N LEU A 168 -3.53 -3.32 5.57
CA LEU A 168 -3.11 -2.84 6.90
C LEU A 168 -1.82 -2.01 6.84
N ILE A 169 -1.10 -2.02 5.71
CA ILE A 169 0.15 -1.27 5.53
C ILE A 169 -0.14 0.18 5.12
N HIS A 170 -1.33 0.46 4.64
CA HIS A 170 -1.82 1.76 4.18
C HIS A 170 -2.93 2.27 5.06
#